data_99201661b140350cab4981c337aec470
#
_entry.id   99201661b140350cab4981c337aec470
#
_cell.length_a   1.000
_cell.length_b   1.000
_cell.length_c   1.000
_cell.angle_alpha   90.00
_cell.angle_beta   90.00
_cell.angle_gamma   90.00
#
_symmetry.space_group_name_H-M   'P 1'
#
loop_
_entity.id
_entity.type
_entity.pdbx_description
1 polymer ?
#
loop_
_entity_poly.entity_id
_entity_poly.type
_entity_poly.pdbx_seq_one_letter_code
_entity_poly.pdbx_strand_id
1 'polypeptide(L)'
;KFLAGSLGFSAGGMIYVSMIEIFQKSRTYIASATNDTVGYYIAVVSFFVGILLIGLIDYFVPSTEGDIGNLTKNETRSIALKRMGFMTALAIGIHNFPEGLATFTSALKDPHLGLAIAV
;
A
#
# COMPACT_ATOMS: atom_id res chain seq x y z
N LYS A 1 -20.25 -2.26 -13.85
CA LYS A 1 -20.87 -1.93 -12.54
C LYS A 1 -20.41 -2.87 -11.42
N PHE A 2 -20.34 -4.18 -11.65
CA PHE A 2 -19.84 -5.13 -10.65
C PHE A 2 -18.38 -4.84 -10.24
N LEU A 3 -17.49 -4.66 -11.22
CA LEU A 3 -16.07 -4.33 -10.97
C LEU A 3 -15.90 -3.06 -10.14
N ALA A 4 -16.64 -1.99 -10.46
CA ALA A 4 -16.58 -0.74 -9.71
C ALA A 4 -17.04 -0.92 -8.24
N GLY A 5 -18.07 -1.72 -8.03
CA GLY A 5 -18.54 -2.06 -6.68
C GLY A 5 -17.51 -2.87 -5.89
N SER A 6 -16.89 -3.86 -6.52
CA SER A 6 -15.85 -4.69 -5.87
C SER A 6 -14.61 -3.88 -5.52
N LEU A 7 -14.16 -2.99 -6.41
CA LEU A 7 -13.03 -2.08 -6.16
C LEU A 7 -13.35 -1.10 -5.02
N GLY A 8 -14.56 -0.53 -5.00
CA GLY A 8 -14.98 0.37 -3.93
C GLY A 8 -15.06 -0.35 -2.57
N PHE A 9 -15.55 -1.57 -2.54
CA PHE A 9 -15.59 -2.39 -1.33
C PHE A 9 -14.18 -2.71 -0.81
N SER A 10 -13.28 -3.14 -1.71
CA SER A 10 -11.88 -3.41 -1.37
C SER A 10 -11.18 -2.17 -0.82
N ALA A 11 -11.32 -1.03 -1.50
CA ALA A 11 -10.74 0.24 -1.03
C ALA A 11 -11.28 0.66 0.34
N GLY A 12 -12.59 0.52 0.56
CA GLY A 12 -13.23 0.78 1.85
C GLY A 12 -12.70 -0.13 2.96
N GLY A 13 -12.51 -1.43 2.67
CA GLY A 13 -11.91 -2.40 3.58
C GLY A 13 -10.48 -2.05 3.96
N MET A 14 -9.64 -1.67 2.99
CA MET A 14 -8.27 -1.23 3.23
C MET A 14 -8.21 0.01 4.11
N ILE A 15 -9.06 1.02 3.86
CA ILE A 15 -9.14 2.23 4.69
C ILE A 15 -9.57 1.87 6.11
N TYR A 16 -10.58 1.02 6.27
CA TYR A 16 -11.05 0.56 7.57
C TYR A 16 -9.93 -0.13 8.37
N VAL A 17 -9.27 -1.11 7.79
CA VAL A 17 -8.17 -1.86 8.44
C VAL A 17 -7.04 -0.91 8.82
N SER A 18 -6.64 -0.01 7.93
CA SER A 18 -5.56 0.96 8.19
C SER A 18 -5.89 1.88 9.36
N MET A 19 -7.10 2.44 9.41
CA MET A 19 -7.48 3.45 10.39
C MET A 19 -7.93 2.85 11.74
N ILE A 20 -8.64 1.73 11.71
CA ILE A 20 -9.25 1.14 12.89
C ILE A 20 -8.35 0.09 13.53
N GLU A 21 -7.73 -0.77 12.71
CA GLU A 21 -6.88 -1.85 13.23
C GLU A 21 -5.42 -1.42 13.37
N ILE A 22 -4.77 -1.04 12.27
CA ILE A 22 -3.33 -0.80 12.26
C ILE A 22 -2.97 0.46 13.05
N PHE A 23 -3.65 1.57 12.79
CA PHE A 23 -3.36 2.85 13.46
C PHE A 23 -3.60 2.77 14.96
N GLN A 24 -4.71 2.21 15.40
CA GLN A 24 -5.03 2.09 16.82
C GLN A 24 -4.06 1.14 17.55
N LYS A 25 -3.72 0.01 16.94
CA LYS A 25 -2.75 -0.93 17.54
C LYS A 25 -1.35 -0.33 17.59
N SER A 26 -0.92 0.37 16.55
CA SER A 26 0.36 1.11 16.53
C SER A 26 0.43 2.09 17.69
N ARG A 27 -0.61 2.90 17.87
CA ARG A 27 -0.72 3.84 19.00
C ARG A 27 -0.58 3.12 20.35
N THR A 28 -1.32 2.05 20.56
CA THR A 28 -1.31 1.31 21.82
C THR A 28 0.06 0.69 22.12
N TYR A 29 0.74 0.12 21.10
CA TYR A 29 2.07 -0.44 21.27
C TYR A 29 3.12 0.62 21.61
N ILE A 30 3.09 1.77 20.96
CA ILE A 30 4.04 2.84 21.25
C ILE A 30 3.76 3.44 22.63
N ALA A 31 2.48 3.61 22.98
CA ALA A 31 2.07 4.11 24.28
C ALA A 31 2.51 3.19 25.43
N SER A 32 2.47 1.87 25.24
CA SER A 32 2.93 0.91 26.25
C SER A 32 4.44 0.99 26.50
N ALA A 33 5.24 1.43 25.52
CA ALA A 33 6.69 1.59 25.64
C ALA A 33 7.10 3.02 26.09
N THR A 34 6.19 3.99 26.04
CA THR A 34 6.47 5.40 26.36
C THR A 34 5.42 5.97 27.32
N ASN A 35 4.46 6.69 26.78
CA ASN A 35 3.24 7.15 27.44
C ASN A 35 2.16 7.45 26.38
N ASP A 36 0.89 7.59 26.80
CA ASP A 36 -0.25 7.77 25.88
C ASP A 36 -0.10 8.98 24.95
N THR A 37 0.42 10.09 25.46
CA THR A 37 0.58 11.31 24.68
C THR A 37 1.65 11.15 23.60
N VAL A 38 2.81 10.62 23.95
CA VAL A 38 3.92 10.38 23.02
C VAL A 38 3.53 9.31 22.00
N GLY A 39 2.89 8.23 22.44
CA GLY A 39 2.39 7.16 21.57
C GLY A 39 1.45 7.70 20.50
N TYR A 40 0.54 8.61 20.87
CA TYR A 40 -0.37 9.25 19.91
C TYR A 40 0.40 10.07 18.86
N TYR A 41 1.29 10.97 19.30
CA TYR A 41 2.04 11.83 18.37
C TYR A 41 2.94 11.02 17.42
N ILE A 42 3.63 10.00 17.93
CA ILE A 42 4.49 9.15 17.09
C ILE A 42 3.65 8.39 16.06
N ALA A 43 2.51 7.83 16.46
CA ALA A 43 1.62 7.12 15.53
C ALA A 43 1.10 8.05 14.43
N VAL A 44 0.67 9.28 14.78
CA VAL A 44 0.21 10.28 13.80
C VAL A 44 1.33 10.68 12.84
N VAL A 45 2.50 11.02 13.36
CA VAL A 45 3.64 11.42 12.53
C VAL A 45 4.06 10.27 11.61
N SER A 46 4.15 9.04 12.12
CA SER A 46 4.50 7.86 11.32
C SER A 46 3.48 7.60 10.21
N PHE A 47 2.20 7.83 10.46
CA PHE A 47 1.15 7.69 9.47
C PHE A 47 1.34 8.67 8.29
N PHE A 48 1.57 9.95 8.57
CA PHE A 48 1.81 10.95 7.52
C PHE A 48 3.15 10.74 6.80
N VAL A 49 4.19 10.33 7.52
CA VAL A 49 5.49 9.96 6.92
C VAL A 49 5.31 8.77 5.97
N GLY A 50 4.52 7.78 6.33
CA GLY A 50 4.20 6.65 5.46
C GLY A 50 3.49 7.08 4.17
N ILE A 51 2.48 7.95 4.26
CA ILE A 51 1.77 8.50 3.09
C ILE A 51 2.76 9.25 2.19
N LEU A 52 3.61 10.11 2.77
CA LEU A 52 4.58 10.91 2.04
C LEU A 52 5.63 10.03 1.36
N LEU A 53 6.08 8.97 2.03
CA LEU A 53 7.05 8.02 1.49
C LEU A 53 6.48 7.26 0.29
N ILE A 54 5.25 6.76 0.38
CA ILE A 54 4.59 6.09 -0.74
C ILE A 54 4.33 7.06 -1.88
N GLY A 55 3.87 8.29 -1.60
CA GLY A 55 3.70 9.32 -2.61
C GLY A 55 5.01 9.70 -3.32
N LEU A 56 6.13 9.69 -2.58
CA LEU A 56 7.45 9.91 -3.16
C LEU A 56 7.88 8.74 -4.07
N ILE A 57 7.64 7.51 -3.64
CA ILE A 57 7.89 6.31 -4.45
C ILE A 57 7.06 6.38 -5.74
N ASP A 58 5.78 6.68 -5.66
CA ASP A 58 4.90 6.83 -6.83
C ASP A 58 5.36 7.95 -7.78
N TYR A 59 5.86 9.04 -7.23
CA TYR A 59 6.41 10.12 -8.04
C TYR A 59 7.66 9.69 -8.84
N PHE A 60 8.52 8.85 -8.25
CA PHE A 60 9.73 8.35 -8.93
C PHE A 60 9.48 7.14 -9.84
N VAL A 61 8.40 6.41 -9.65
CA VAL A 61 8.00 5.29 -10.52
C VAL A 61 7.04 5.82 -11.59
N PRO A 62 7.48 6.02 -12.85
CA PRO A 62 6.62 6.56 -13.90
C PRO A 62 5.41 5.65 -14.12
N SER A 63 4.21 6.18 -13.98
CA SER A 63 2.98 5.51 -14.40
C SER A 63 2.97 5.39 -15.93
N THR A 64 3.05 4.17 -16.42
CA THR A 64 3.14 3.85 -17.86
C THR A 64 1.78 3.91 -18.58
N GLU A 65 0.73 4.31 -17.89
CA GLU A 65 -0.64 4.34 -18.45
C GLU A 65 -0.84 5.39 -19.57
N GLY A 66 -0.04 6.46 -19.58
CA GLY A 66 -0.17 7.54 -20.58
C GLY A 66 0.44 7.25 -21.95
N ASP A 67 1.31 6.25 -22.07
CA ASP A 67 2.12 6.04 -23.27
C ASP A 67 1.49 5.08 -24.30
N ILE A 68 0.35 4.46 -23.98
CA ILE A 68 -0.32 3.45 -24.83
C ILE A 68 -0.93 4.08 -26.09
N GLY A 69 -1.28 5.35 -26.05
CA GLY A 69 -2.00 6.02 -27.14
C GLY A 69 -1.20 6.31 -28.41
N ASN A 70 0.13 6.32 -28.35
CA ASN A 70 1.00 6.81 -29.43
C ASN A 70 1.89 5.75 -30.11
N LEU A 71 1.71 4.46 -29.83
CA LEU A 71 2.58 3.41 -30.37
C LEU A 71 2.09 2.91 -31.74
N THR A 72 2.61 3.49 -32.78
CA THR A 72 2.50 3.01 -34.17
C THR A 72 3.75 2.25 -34.57
N LYS A 73 3.65 0.96 -34.69
CA LYS A 73 4.38 -0.07 -35.45
C LYS A 73 4.74 -1.29 -34.60
N ASN A 74 4.54 -2.48 -35.18
CA ASN A 74 4.47 -3.76 -34.45
C ASN A 74 5.70 -4.19 -33.62
N GLU A 75 6.91 -3.77 -33.95
CA GLU A 75 8.12 -4.14 -33.17
C GLU A 75 8.32 -3.24 -31.93
N THR A 76 8.08 -1.96 -32.08
CA THR A 76 8.13 -0.99 -30.98
C THR A 76 7.08 -1.29 -29.91
N ARG A 77 5.93 -1.80 -30.34
CA ARG A 77 4.81 -2.17 -29.45
C ARG A 77 5.16 -3.32 -28.50
N SER A 78 5.87 -4.34 -28.97
CA SER A 78 6.27 -5.48 -28.12
C SER A 78 7.25 -5.07 -27.03
N ILE A 79 8.22 -4.22 -27.34
CA ILE A 79 9.19 -3.71 -26.36
C ILE A 79 8.52 -2.79 -25.34
N ALA A 80 7.64 -1.91 -25.81
CA ALA A 80 6.89 -1.02 -24.93
C ALA A 80 5.95 -1.77 -23.98
N LEU A 81 5.25 -2.82 -24.47
CA LEU A 81 4.41 -3.67 -23.64
C LEU A 81 5.22 -4.43 -22.57
N LYS A 82 6.41 -4.93 -22.92
CA LYS A 82 7.29 -5.59 -21.94
C LYS A 82 7.78 -4.61 -20.88
N ARG A 83 8.20 -3.42 -21.29
CA ARG A 83 8.62 -2.35 -20.36
C ARG A 83 7.47 -1.94 -19.44
N MET A 84 6.29 -1.74 -20.00
CA MET A 84 5.08 -1.40 -19.25
C MET A 84 4.74 -2.49 -18.23
N GLY A 85 4.72 -3.76 -18.66
CA GLY A 85 4.45 -4.89 -17.75
C GLY A 85 5.47 -4.98 -16.63
N PHE A 86 6.76 -4.77 -16.92
CA PHE A 86 7.81 -4.76 -15.90
C PHE A 86 7.64 -3.59 -14.90
N MET A 87 7.39 -2.38 -15.40
CA MET A 87 7.19 -1.21 -14.53
C MET A 87 5.93 -1.34 -13.67
N THR A 88 4.85 -1.86 -14.24
CA THR A 88 3.62 -2.15 -13.47
C THR A 88 3.86 -3.20 -12.40
N ALA A 89 4.55 -4.29 -12.72
CA ALA A 89 4.92 -5.32 -11.75
C ALA A 89 5.82 -4.77 -10.64
N LEU A 90 6.77 -3.90 -10.98
CA LEU A 90 7.64 -3.23 -10.02
C LEU A 90 6.83 -2.29 -9.09
N ALA A 91 5.94 -1.48 -9.65
CA ALA A 91 5.08 -0.60 -8.88
C ALA A 91 4.20 -1.39 -7.90
N ILE A 92 3.57 -2.46 -8.37
CA ILE A 92 2.76 -3.36 -7.52
C ILE A 92 3.63 -4.00 -6.43
N GLY A 93 4.84 -4.46 -6.77
CA GLY A 93 5.78 -5.05 -5.81
C GLY A 93 6.20 -4.07 -4.72
N ILE A 94 6.50 -2.83 -5.07
CA ILE A 94 6.86 -1.76 -4.12
C ILE A 94 5.68 -1.41 -3.22
N HIS A 95 4.45 -1.36 -3.75
CA HIS A 95 3.24 -1.11 -2.97
C HIS A 95 2.94 -2.26 -2.00
N ASN A 96 3.04 -3.50 -2.47
CA ASN A 96 2.70 -4.67 -1.67
C ASN A 96 3.79 -5.04 -0.64
N PHE A 97 5.02 -4.56 -0.79
CA PHE A 97 6.09 -4.85 0.16
C PHE A 97 5.80 -4.33 1.58
N PRO A 98 5.43 -3.04 1.78
CA PRO A 98 5.05 -2.56 3.10
C PRO A 98 3.81 -3.27 3.67
N GLU A 99 2.85 -3.60 2.82
CA GLU A 99 1.62 -4.31 3.20
C GLU A 99 1.94 -5.75 3.65
N GLY A 100 2.77 -6.46 2.90
CA GLY A 100 3.26 -7.80 3.27
C GLY A 100 4.07 -7.78 4.57
N LEU A 101 4.90 -6.76 4.79
CA LEU A 101 5.64 -6.59 6.03
C LEU A 101 4.71 -6.31 7.22
N ALA A 102 3.70 -5.46 7.04
CA ALA A 102 2.68 -5.18 8.06
C ALA A 102 1.89 -6.44 8.43
N THR A 103 1.45 -7.21 7.42
CA THR A 103 0.75 -8.49 7.60
C THR A 103 1.63 -9.49 8.36
N PHE A 104 2.88 -9.66 7.96
CA PHE A 104 3.82 -10.57 8.59
C PHE A 104 4.09 -10.21 10.05
N THR A 105 4.41 -8.95 10.33
CA THR A 105 4.68 -8.51 11.70
C THR A 105 3.45 -8.58 12.60
N SER A 106 2.26 -8.35 12.04
CA SER A 106 0.99 -8.51 12.75
C SER A 106 0.69 -9.97 13.05
N ALA A 107 0.94 -10.87 12.10
CA ALA A 107 0.75 -12.31 12.28
C ALA A 107 1.69 -12.92 13.33
N LEU A 108 2.90 -12.40 13.46
CA LEU A 108 3.84 -12.83 14.51
C LEU A 108 3.34 -12.50 15.93
N LYS A 109 2.58 -11.44 16.08
CA LYS A 109 2.04 -11.01 17.38
C LYS A 109 0.64 -11.54 17.65
N ASP A 110 -0.19 -11.57 16.63
CA ASP A 110 -1.58 -12.02 16.67
C ASP A 110 -1.93 -12.68 15.33
N PRO A 111 -1.97 -14.02 15.27
CA PRO A 111 -2.30 -14.74 14.03
C PRO A 111 -3.67 -14.39 13.43
N HIS A 112 -4.67 -14.08 14.28
CA HIS A 112 -6.00 -13.67 13.80
C HIS A 112 -5.96 -12.31 13.12
N LEU A 113 -5.15 -11.38 13.64
CA LEU A 113 -4.95 -10.09 13.01
C LEU A 113 -4.18 -10.21 11.68
N GLY A 114 -3.12 -11.01 11.64
CA GLY A 114 -2.38 -11.27 10.42
C GLY A 114 -3.27 -11.84 9.32
N LEU A 115 -4.15 -12.77 9.66
CA LEU A 115 -5.13 -13.31 8.71
C LEU A 115 -6.13 -12.26 8.24
N ALA A 116 -6.65 -11.41 9.14
CA ALA A 116 -7.60 -10.36 8.80
C ALA A 116 -7.01 -9.29 7.86
N ILE A 117 -5.70 -9.05 7.94
CA ILE A 117 -5.00 -8.10 7.05
C ILE A 117 -4.66 -8.75 5.69
N ALA A 118 -4.45 -10.07 5.65
CA ALA A 118 -4.05 -10.80 4.45
C ALA A 118 -5.21 -11.08 3.48
N VAL A 119 -6.46 -11.00 3.94
CA VAL A 119 -7.69 -11.26 3.16
C VAL A 119 -8.27 -9.97 2.59
#